data_a0cddb094dd14422a06da807f97fa99e
#
_entry.id   a0cddb094dd14422a06da807f97fa99e
#
_cell.length_a   1.000
_cell.length_b   1.000
_cell.length_c   1.000
_cell.angle_alpha   90.00
_cell.angle_beta   90.00
_cell.angle_gamma   90.00
#
_symmetry.space_group_name_H-M   'P 1'
#
loop_
_entity.id
_entity.type
_entity.pdbx_description
1 polymer ?
#
loop_
_entity_poly.entity_id
_entity_poly.type
_entity_poly.pdbx_seq_one_letter_code
_entity_poly.pdbx_strand_id
1 'polypeptide(L)'
;MIRILPLEQIKENGLTKNFYLRSIENDSHRELSEIIGSDYTVFESGKAAIRALIEDLKLTRNDEVLITTTTDTSFVSTCVSATIFNYCKISRILTENTKAIFIIHNFGFPHTGLKQLRLIADERMIPLIEDCAFGFDSYNDEGIRLGSIGDFSIYSLPKIFPIEYGGILSGKNHLKSRNSDEYLAKQIKEWVPKLWHIKKMRTSNYLLLFREFSRESIYKEAVEENPFVFGLCTYAYKEIEKMHNDVEFSRTHVINEIHIPVNAFAESMEYESLIVCLMQFAHSHANIKDK
;
A
#
# COMPACT_ATOMS: atom_id res chain seq x y z
N MET A 1 14.02 21.60 9.84
CA MET A 1 14.20 20.26 9.18
C MET A 1 12.86 19.60 9.13
N ILE A 2 12.35 19.39 7.89
CA ILE A 2 11.06 18.74 7.65
C ILE A 2 11.35 17.25 7.49
N ARG A 3 10.79 16.42 8.37
CA ARG A 3 11.03 14.98 8.35
C ARG A 3 9.69 14.24 8.32
N ILE A 4 9.25 13.85 7.12
CA ILE A 4 8.09 12.99 6.92
C ILE A 4 8.59 11.56 6.79
N LEU A 5 8.42 10.78 7.83
CA LEU A 5 8.89 9.39 7.89
C LEU A 5 7.82 8.40 7.48
N PRO A 6 8.20 7.31 6.79
CA PRO A 6 7.34 6.14 6.68
C PRO A 6 6.95 5.62 8.07
N LEU A 7 5.78 4.99 8.16
CA LEU A 7 5.24 4.49 9.43
C LEU A 7 6.22 3.57 10.18
N GLU A 8 7.00 2.78 9.45
CA GLU A 8 7.99 1.85 9.98
C GLU A 8 9.13 2.54 10.75
N GLN A 9 9.50 3.75 10.33
CA GLN A 9 10.56 4.53 11.00
C GLN A 9 10.06 5.31 12.22
N ILE A 10 8.75 5.53 12.34
CA ILE A 10 8.14 6.16 13.53
C ILE A 10 8.26 5.26 14.76
N LYS A 11 8.39 3.96 14.57
CA LYS A 11 8.56 2.98 15.66
C LYS A 11 9.81 3.23 16.50
N GLU A 12 10.92 3.59 15.88
CA GLU A 12 12.21 3.79 16.57
C GLU A 12 12.24 5.09 17.38
N ASN A 13 11.50 6.12 16.95
CA ASN A 13 11.52 7.45 17.57
C ASN A 13 10.25 7.78 18.38
N GLY A 14 9.34 6.85 18.56
CA GLY A 14 7.93 7.18 18.71
C GLY A 14 7.22 6.81 20.00
N LEU A 15 7.88 6.68 21.15
CA LEU A 15 7.17 6.50 22.42
C LEU A 15 6.13 7.61 22.69
N THR A 16 6.43 8.85 22.32
CA THR A 16 5.53 10.01 22.51
C THR A 16 4.40 10.04 21.47
N LYS A 17 4.68 9.77 20.19
CA LYS A 17 3.65 9.75 19.14
C LYS A 17 2.71 8.53 19.30
N ASN A 18 3.24 7.37 19.66
CA ASN A 18 2.41 6.20 19.98
C ASN A 18 1.47 6.43 21.17
N PHE A 19 1.88 7.24 22.15
CA PHE A 19 1.03 7.59 23.27
C PHE A 19 -0.15 8.47 22.85
N TYR A 20 0.08 9.47 22.01
CA TYR A 20 -0.99 10.31 21.43
C TYR A 20 -2.00 9.48 20.65
N LEU A 21 -1.53 8.56 19.81
CA LEU A 21 -2.38 7.68 19.00
C LEU A 21 -3.22 6.72 19.84
N ARG A 22 -2.67 6.22 20.95
CA ARG A 22 -3.41 5.38 21.89
C ARG A 22 -4.50 6.14 22.61
N SER A 23 -4.33 7.46 22.76
CA SER A 23 -5.32 8.35 23.39
C SER A 23 -6.49 8.71 22.45
N ILE A 24 -6.40 8.39 21.13
CA ILE A 24 -7.50 8.58 20.21
C ILE A 24 -8.63 7.64 20.61
N GLU A 25 -9.81 8.20 20.78
CA GLU A 25 -11.02 7.42 21.06
C GLU A 25 -11.33 6.47 19.90
N ASN A 26 -11.99 5.38 20.20
CA ASN A 26 -12.42 4.43 19.18
C ASN A 26 -13.54 5.08 18.34
N ASP A 27 -13.28 5.22 17.06
CA ASP A 27 -14.21 5.85 16.13
C ASP A 27 -15.36 4.93 15.72
N SER A 28 -15.17 3.63 15.89
CA SER A 28 -16.14 2.62 15.47
C SER A 28 -16.04 1.37 16.33
N HIS A 29 -17.13 0.63 16.39
CA HIS A 29 -17.14 -0.75 16.93
C HIS A 29 -16.87 -1.79 15.84
N ARG A 30 -16.34 -1.37 14.66
CA ARG A 30 -16.05 -2.27 13.54
C ARG A 30 -15.03 -3.33 13.95
N GLU A 31 -15.34 -4.54 13.60
CA GLU A 31 -14.42 -5.67 13.74
C GLU A 31 -13.63 -5.92 12.45
N LEU A 32 -12.51 -6.60 12.57
CA LEU A 32 -11.69 -6.95 11.42
C LEU A 32 -12.46 -7.74 10.36
N SER A 33 -13.32 -8.66 10.78
CA SER A 33 -14.18 -9.48 9.92
C SER A 33 -15.13 -8.65 9.03
N GLU A 34 -15.56 -7.48 9.49
CA GLU A 34 -16.42 -6.59 8.72
C GLU A 34 -15.62 -5.87 7.61
N ILE A 35 -14.31 -5.75 7.80
CA ILE A 35 -13.42 -5.06 6.86
C ILE A 35 -12.88 -6.01 5.79
N ILE A 36 -12.54 -7.25 6.16
CA ILE A 36 -11.84 -8.18 5.25
C ILE A 36 -12.58 -9.49 5.01
N GLY A 37 -13.77 -9.66 5.59
CA GLY A 37 -14.52 -10.92 5.57
C GLY A 37 -14.17 -11.81 6.76
N SER A 38 -15.02 -12.81 7.02
CA SER A 38 -14.88 -13.72 8.17
C SER A 38 -13.81 -14.82 7.98
N ASP A 39 -13.53 -15.17 6.72
CA ASP A 39 -12.57 -16.21 6.38
C ASP A 39 -11.17 -15.61 6.23
N TYR A 40 -10.42 -15.55 7.32
CA TYR A 40 -9.04 -15.05 7.28
C TYR A 40 -8.12 -15.81 8.23
N THR A 41 -6.85 -15.78 7.93
CA THR A 41 -5.76 -16.31 8.77
C THR A 41 -4.71 -15.22 8.99
N VAL A 42 -4.27 -15.09 10.25
CA VAL A 42 -3.21 -14.13 10.64
C VAL A 42 -1.84 -14.81 10.53
N PHE A 43 -0.88 -14.07 10.00
CA PHE A 43 0.51 -14.49 9.80
C PHE A 43 1.47 -13.47 10.41
N GLU A 44 2.71 -13.85 10.60
CA GLU A 44 3.79 -12.98 11.05
C GLU A 44 4.07 -11.79 10.08
N SER A 45 3.73 -11.92 8.80
CA SER A 45 3.92 -10.86 7.80
C SER A 45 3.09 -11.13 6.54
N GLY A 46 2.88 -10.09 5.71
CA GLY A 46 2.29 -10.26 4.38
C GLY A 46 3.10 -11.21 3.49
N LYS A 47 4.44 -11.24 3.61
CA LYS A 47 5.29 -12.21 2.90
C LYS A 47 5.02 -13.64 3.34
N ALA A 48 4.78 -13.87 4.63
CA ALA A 48 4.40 -15.18 5.15
C ALA A 48 3.02 -15.61 4.62
N ALA A 49 2.08 -14.69 4.53
CA ALA A 49 0.77 -14.93 3.93
C ALA A 49 0.88 -15.31 2.44
N ILE A 50 1.73 -14.60 1.67
CA ILE A 50 2.00 -14.93 0.25
C ILE A 50 2.57 -16.35 0.13
N ARG A 51 3.59 -16.69 0.94
CA ARG A 51 4.20 -18.02 0.92
C ARG A 51 3.18 -19.11 1.20
N ALA A 52 2.40 -18.94 2.26
CA ALA A 52 1.38 -19.91 2.64
C ALA A 52 0.33 -20.12 1.53
N LEU A 53 -0.09 -19.03 0.85
CA LEU A 53 -1.01 -19.12 -0.27
C LEU A 53 -0.41 -19.87 -1.47
N ILE A 54 0.83 -19.57 -1.85
CA ILE A 54 1.51 -20.26 -2.96
C ILE A 54 1.62 -21.76 -2.69
N GLU A 55 1.97 -22.14 -1.45
CA GLU A 55 2.04 -23.53 -1.02
C GLU A 55 0.66 -24.21 -1.07
N ASP A 56 -0.41 -23.53 -0.62
CA ASP A 56 -1.79 -24.04 -0.65
C ASP A 56 -2.28 -24.24 -2.10
N LEU A 57 -1.97 -23.29 -2.99
CA LEU A 57 -2.25 -23.38 -4.42
C LEU A 57 -1.36 -24.39 -5.14
N LYS A 58 -0.38 -24.99 -4.45
CA LYS A 58 0.58 -25.98 -4.98
C LYS A 58 1.33 -25.49 -6.21
N LEU A 59 1.60 -24.20 -6.28
CA LEU A 59 2.37 -23.61 -7.37
C LEU A 59 3.85 -24.03 -7.26
N THR A 60 4.41 -24.37 -8.42
CA THR A 60 5.78 -24.89 -8.55
C THR A 60 6.64 -24.02 -9.45
N ARG A 61 7.94 -24.35 -9.56
CA ARG A 61 8.88 -23.67 -10.46
C ARG A 61 8.48 -23.73 -11.95
N ASN A 62 7.60 -24.63 -12.33
CA ASN A 62 7.12 -24.73 -13.71
C ASN A 62 5.92 -23.83 -13.98
N ASP A 63 5.22 -23.42 -12.95
CA ASP A 63 4.03 -22.56 -13.04
C ASP A 63 4.44 -21.09 -13.15
N GLU A 64 3.55 -20.28 -13.72
CA GLU A 64 3.73 -18.85 -13.91
C GLU A 64 2.61 -18.08 -13.21
N VAL A 65 2.99 -17.00 -12.52
CA VAL A 65 2.07 -16.04 -11.92
C VAL A 65 2.16 -14.72 -12.69
N LEU A 66 1.02 -14.26 -13.21
CA LEU A 66 0.91 -12.91 -13.75
C LEU A 66 0.90 -11.91 -12.57
N ILE A 67 1.82 -10.95 -12.58
CA ILE A 67 1.82 -9.82 -11.64
C ILE A 67 1.45 -8.56 -12.40
N THR A 68 0.41 -7.86 -11.92
CA THR A 68 -0.02 -6.57 -12.43
C THR A 68 -0.16 -5.54 -11.29
N THR A 69 -0.11 -4.27 -11.61
CA THR A 69 -0.03 -3.17 -10.63
C THR A 69 -1.01 -2.05 -11.01
N THR A 70 -1.37 -1.20 -10.04
CA THR A 70 -2.31 -0.08 -10.23
C THR A 70 -1.95 0.81 -11.41
N THR A 71 -0.68 1.08 -11.61
CA THR A 71 -0.17 1.94 -12.69
C THR A 71 0.62 1.10 -13.68
N ASP A 72 0.71 1.57 -14.95
CA ASP A 72 1.54 0.95 -15.98
C ASP A 72 3.05 1.17 -15.76
N THR A 73 3.43 1.65 -14.59
CA THR A 73 4.83 1.85 -14.24
C THR A 73 5.56 0.51 -14.11
N SER A 74 6.85 0.54 -14.31
CA SER A 74 7.71 -0.64 -14.12
C SER A 74 7.87 -1.04 -12.66
N PHE A 75 7.35 -0.23 -11.74
CA PHE A 75 7.46 -0.49 -10.30
C PHE A 75 6.61 -1.70 -9.88
N VAL A 76 7.29 -2.69 -9.34
CA VAL A 76 6.68 -3.85 -8.66
C VAL A 76 7.36 -4.00 -7.32
N SER A 77 6.58 -4.15 -6.25
CA SER A 77 7.13 -4.38 -4.92
C SER A 77 8.09 -5.57 -4.91
N THR A 78 9.36 -5.31 -4.59
CA THR A 78 10.39 -6.36 -4.48
C THR A 78 10.02 -7.40 -3.43
N CYS A 79 9.34 -7.01 -2.36
CA CYS A 79 8.89 -7.95 -1.34
C CYS A 79 7.91 -8.99 -1.91
N VAL A 80 7.01 -8.58 -2.80
CA VAL A 80 6.05 -9.46 -3.46
C VAL A 80 6.74 -10.31 -4.51
N SER A 81 7.38 -9.66 -5.48
CA SER A 81 7.99 -10.34 -6.63
C SER A 81 9.07 -11.35 -6.19
N ALA A 82 9.96 -10.98 -5.26
CA ALA A 82 10.97 -11.91 -4.75
C ALA A 82 10.34 -13.09 -3.98
N THR A 83 9.28 -12.83 -3.20
CA THR A 83 8.60 -13.92 -2.47
C THR A 83 7.98 -14.92 -3.45
N ILE A 84 7.25 -14.44 -4.48
CA ILE A 84 6.64 -15.31 -5.51
C ILE A 84 7.72 -16.02 -6.32
N PHE A 85 8.77 -15.30 -6.75
CA PHE A 85 9.85 -15.84 -7.57
C PHE A 85 10.63 -16.98 -6.89
N ASN A 86 10.64 -17.05 -5.58
CA ASN A 86 11.23 -18.15 -4.86
C ASN A 86 10.51 -19.49 -5.10
N TYR A 87 9.26 -19.49 -5.51
CA TYR A 87 8.42 -20.69 -5.69
C TYR A 87 8.07 -20.98 -7.14
N CYS A 88 7.77 -19.95 -7.94
CA CYS A 88 7.28 -20.07 -9.31
C CYS A 88 7.83 -18.95 -10.19
N LYS A 89 7.55 -19.02 -11.49
CA LYS A 89 7.90 -17.96 -12.43
C LYS A 89 6.96 -16.78 -12.26
N ILE A 90 7.44 -15.57 -12.58
CA ILE A 90 6.62 -14.37 -12.65
C ILE A 90 6.61 -13.81 -14.08
N SER A 91 5.48 -13.27 -14.50
CA SER A 91 5.30 -12.62 -15.79
C SER A 91 4.57 -11.29 -15.62
N ARG A 92 4.79 -10.36 -16.52
CA ARG A 92 4.02 -9.10 -16.63
C ARG A 92 2.97 -9.19 -17.76
N ILE A 93 2.94 -10.28 -18.49
CA ILE A 93 1.99 -10.56 -19.56
C ILE A 93 1.30 -11.88 -19.30
N LEU A 94 0.03 -11.96 -19.70
CA LEU A 94 -0.75 -13.17 -19.59
C LEU A 94 -0.30 -14.17 -20.65
N THR A 95 0.04 -15.40 -20.23
CA THR A 95 0.45 -16.49 -21.11
C THR A 95 -0.43 -17.73 -20.91
N GLU A 96 -0.24 -18.76 -21.73
CA GLU A 96 -0.92 -20.05 -21.54
C GLU A 96 -0.46 -20.78 -20.26
N ASN A 97 0.73 -20.47 -19.78
CA ASN A 97 1.31 -21.07 -18.57
C ASN A 97 0.90 -20.33 -17.28
N THR A 98 0.14 -19.24 -17.38
CA THR A 98 -0.32 -18.48 -16.21
C THR A 98 -1.28 -19.33 -15.37
N LYS A 99 -0.95 -19.57 -14.12
CA LYS A 99 -1.71 -20.38 -13.15
C LYS A 99 -2.36 -19.58 -12.04
N ALA A 100 -1.99 -18.31 -11.90
CA ALA A 100 -2.60 -17.38 -10.96
C ALA A 100 -2.39 -15.93 -11.46
N ILE A 101 -3.31 -15.04 -11.09
CA ILE A 101 -3.19 -13.61 -11.33
C ILE A 101 -3.01 -12.92 -9.98
N PHE A 102 -1.94 -12.15 -9.84
CA PHE A 102 -1.60 -11.40 -8.63
C PHE A 102 -1.66 -9.90 -8.92
N ILE A 103 -2.65 -9.24 -8.35
CA ILE A 103 -2.90 -7.80 -8.53
C ILE A 103 -2.33 -7.06 -7.33
N ILE A 104 -1.48 -6.08 -7.57
CA ILE A 104 -0.94 -5.22 -6.51
C ILE A 104 -1.63 -3.86 -6.56
N HIS A 105 -2.38 -3.54 -5.52
CA HIS A 105 -2.95 -2.21 -5.32
C HIS A 105 -1.87 -1.28 -4.76
N ASN A 106 -1.11 -0.65 -5.67
CA ASN A 106 0.05 0.15 -5.30
C ASN A 106 -0.36 1.29 -4.35
N PHE A 107 0.29 1.34 -3.19
CA PHE A 107 0.21 2.41 -2.21
C PHE A 107 -1.21 2.77 -1.74
N GLY A 108 -2.15 1.84 -1.84
CA GLY A 108 -3.54 2.01 -1.40
C GLY A 108 -4.51 2.38 -2.52
N PHE A 109 -4.01 2.57 -3.74
CA PHE A 109 -4.85 2.90 -4.90
C PHE A 109 -5.31 1.66 -5.67
N PRO A 110 -6.58 1.63 -6.09
CA PRO A 110 -7.15 0.47 -6.79
C PRO A 110 -6.54 0.28 -8.17
N HIS A 111 -6.42 -0.98 -8.57
CA HIS A 111 -6.09 -1.35 -9.95
C HIS A 111 -7.29 -1.09 -10.86
N THR A 112 -7.10 -0.33 -11.93
CA THR A 112 -8.19 0.08 -12.84
C THR A 112 -8.80 -1.08 -13.64
N GLY A 113 -8.03 -2.13 -13.93
CA GLY A 113 -8.47 -3.31 -14.68
C GLY A 113 -8.99 -4.46 -13.83
N LEU A 114 -9.35 -4.26 -12.58
CA LEU A 114 -9.69 -5.32 -11.62
C LEU A 114 -10.84 -6.22 -12.12
N LYS A 115 -11.94 -5.64 -12.63
CA LYS A 115 -13.07 -6.39 -13.15
C LYS A 115 -12.70 -7.24 -14.38
N GLN A 116 -11.90 -6.68 -15.29
CA GLN A 116 -11.44 -7.39 -16.46
C GLN A 116 -10.58 -8.60 -16.08
N LEU A 117 -9.69 -8.41 -15.11
CA LEU A 117 -8.83 -9.48 -14.61
C LEU A 117 -9.64 -10.58 -13.91
N ARG A 118 -10.74 -10.22 -13.24
CA ARG A 118 -11.66 -11.20 -12.66
C ARG A 118 -12.29 -12.07 -13.76
N LEU A 119 -12.80 -11.45 -14.83
CA LEU A 119 -13.38 -12.19 -15.94
C LEU A 119 -12.37 -13.16 -16.60
N ILE A 120 -11.13 -12.70 -16.80
CA ILE A 120 -10.05 -13.54 -17.33
C ILE A 120 -9.74 -14.70 -16.39
N ALA A 121 -9.69 -14.45 -15.08
CA ALA A 121 -9.42 -15.49 -14.09
C ALA A 121 -10.55 -16.54 -14.06
N ASP A 122 -11.80 -16.10 -14.14
CA ASP A 122 -12.97 -16.98 -14.19
C ASP A 122 -12.96 -17.83 -15.46
N GLU A 123 -12.74 -17.24 -16.64
CA GLU A 123 -12.68 -17.94 -17.92
C GLU A 123 -11.58 -19.01 -17.93
N ARG A 124 -10.44 -18.71 -17.32
CA ARG A 124 -9.30 -19.63 -17.23
C ARG A 124 -9.35 -20.58 -16.04
N MET A 125 -10.31 -20.39 -15.15
CA MET A 125 -10.43 -21.15 -13.90
C MET A 125 -9.14 -21.11 -13.06
N ILE A 126 -8.50 -19.94 -12.98
CA ILE A 126 -7.30 -19.68 -12.19
C ILE A 126 -7.59 -18.68 -11.07
N PRO A 127 -6.92 -18.78 -9.91
CA PRO A 127 -7.17 -17.87 -8.81
C PRO A 127 -6.70 -16.45 -9.11
N LEU A 128 -7.52 -15.49 -8.64
CA LEU A 128 -7.22 -14.07 -8.62
C LEU A 128 -6.86 -13.67 -7.17
N ILE A 129 -5.70 -13.09 -6.98
CA ILE A 129 -5.17 -12.67 -5.69
C ILE A 129 -5.01 -11.15 -5.69
N GLU A 130 -5.56 -10.48 -4.69
CA GLU A 130 -5.41 -9.04 -4.49
C GLU A 130 -4.37 -8.77 -3.38
N ASP A 131 -3.26 -8.13 -3.71
CA ASP A 131 -2.34 -7.56 -2.72
C ASP A 131 -2.85 -6.20 -2.26
N CYS A 132 -3.52 -6.23 -1.13
CA CYS A 132 -4.04 -5.08 -0.41
C CYS A 132 -3.10 -4.65 0.73
N ALA A 133 -1.79 -4.93 0.62
CA ALA A 133 -0.84 -4.60 1.68
C ALA A 133 -0.89 -3.11 2.07
N PHE A 134 -1.19 -2.23 1.13
CA PHE A 134 -1.44 -0.81 1.35
C PHE A 134 -2.93 -0.42 1.25
N GLY A 135 -3.77 -1.28 0.67
CA GLY A 135 -5.18 -1.00 0.36
C GLY A 135 -6.17 -1.42 1.43
N PHE A 136 -5.76 -1.46 2.70
CA PHE A 136 -6.65 -1.86 3.80
C PHE A 136 -7.81 -0.88 3.94
N ASP A 137 -9.05 -1.41 3.85
CA ASP A 137 -10.29 -0.63 3.88
C ASP A 137 -10.34 0.51 2.83
N SER A 138 -9.72 0.29 1.66
CA SER A 138 -9.81 1.18 0.50
C SER A 138 -10.89 0.70 -0.46
N TYR A 139 -11.44 1.62 -1.25
CA TYR A 139 -12.53 1.37 -2.18
C TYR A 139 -12.15 1.93 -3.56
N ASN A 140 -12.66 1.32 -4.62
CA ASN A 140 -12.56 1.87 -5.97
C ASN A 140 -13.66 2.90 -6.25
N ASP A 141 -13.65 3.49 -7.45
CA ASP A 141 -14.60 4.53 -7.87
C ASP A 141 -16.06 4.05 -7.92
N GLU A 142 -16.28 2.74 -7.88
CA GLU A 142 -17.62 2.13 -7.86
C GLU A 142 -18.06 1.77 -6.43
N GLY A 143 -17.30 2.16 -5.41
CA GLY A 143 -17.55 1.81 -4.02
C GLY A 143 -17.30 0.34 -3.69
N ILE A 144 -16.53 -0.37 -4.52
CA ILE A 144 -16.16 -1.77 -4.28
C ILE A 144 -14.88 -1.78 -3.45
N ARG A 145 -14.92 -2.49 -2.33
CA ARG A 145 -13.77 -2.61 -1.43
C ARG A 145 -12.65 -3.45 -2.07
N LEU A 146 -11.42 -2.97 -1.94
CA LEU A 146 -10.24 -3.74 -2.36
C LEU A 146 -10.11 -5.02 -1.53
N GLY A 147 -9.75 -6.11 -2.19
CA GLY A 147 -9.67 -7.44 -1.59
C GLY A 147 -11.01 -8.19 -1.56
N SER A 148 -12.08 -7.66 -2.18
CA SER A 148 -13.38 -8.33 -2.23
C SER A 148 -13.73 -8.97 -3.57
N ILE A 149 -12.93 -8.73 -4.61
CA ILE A 149 -13.16 -9.29 -5.96
C ILE A 149 -12.30 -10.53 -6.20
N GLY A 150 -11.09 -10.56 -5.65
CA GLY A 150 -10.22 -11.74 -5.73
C GLY A 150 -10.76 -12.94 -4.94
N ASP A 151 -10.26 -14.12 -5.29
CA ASP A 151 -10.50 -15.33 -4.49
C ASP A 151 -9.77 -15.24 -3.16
N PHE A 152 -8.65 -14.51 -3.16
CA PHE A 152 -7.81 -14.25 -1.98
C PHE A 152 -7.38 -12.79 -1.92
N SER A 153 -7.17 -12.30 -0.70
CA SER A 153 -6.58 -10.98 -0.47
C SER A 153 -5.52 -11.01 0.63
N ILE A 154 -4.48 -10.22 0.46
CA ILE A 154 -3.32 -10.19 1.36
C ILE A 154 -3.16 -8.79 1.91
N TYR A 155 -2.98 -8.70 3.24
CA TYR A 155 -2.78 -7.43 3.94
C TYR A 155 -1.49 -7.46 4.76
N SER A 156 -0.88 -6.29 4.93
CA SER A 156 0.29 -6.08 5.77
C SER A 156 -0.03 -5.07 6.86
N LEU A 157 -0.23 -5.55 8.06
CA LEU A 157 -0.69 -4.74 9.19
C LEU A 157 0.26 -3.57 9.55
N PRO A 158 1.61 -3.73 9.53
CA PRO A 158 2.53 -2.62 9.80
C PRO A 158 2.46 -1.45 8.83
N LYS A 159 1.87 -1.64 7.65
CA LYS A 159 1.66 -0.56 6.68
C LYS A 159 0.45 0.32 6.99
N ILE A 160 -0.45 -0.18 7.83
CA ILE A 160 -1.69 0.48 8.20
C ILE A 160 -1.62 0.97 9.64
N PHE A 161 -1.19 0.11 10.53
CA PHE A 161 -1.15 0.35 11.97
C PHE A 161 0.29 0.48 12.49
N PRO A 162 0.53 1.21 13.58
CA PRO A 162 1.85 1.38 14.18
C PRO A 162 2.24 0.15 15.01
N ILE A 163 2.30 -1.01 14.37
CA ILE A 163 2.68 -2.31 14.94
C ILE A 163 3.91 -2.86 14.23
N GLU A 164 4.64 -3.75 14.90
CA GLU A 164 5.96 -4.18 14.42
C GLU A 164 5.88 -5.20 13.28
N TYR A 165 4.91 -6.10 13.34
CA TYR A 165 4.76 -7.19 12.39
C TYR A 165 3.29 -7.57 12.23
N GLY A 166 3.02 -8.44 11.28
CA GLY A 166 1.70 -8.99 11.03
C GLY A 166 1.28 -8.91 9.58
N GLY A 167 0.63 -9.95 9.13
CA GLY A 167 -0.01 -10.05 7.83
C GLY A 167 -1.29 -10.85 7.93
N ILE A 168 -2.16 -10.70 6.94
CA ILE A 168 -3.41 -11.43 6.86
C ILE A 168 -3.58 -11.98 5.45
N LEU A 169 -4.04 -13.21 5.36
CA LEU A 169 -4.60 -13.80 4.17
C LEU A 169 -6.11 -13.98 4.40
N SER A 170 -6.92 -13.36 3.57
CA SER A 170 -8.37 -13.52 3.57
C SER A 170 -8.82 -14.19 2.28
N GLY A 171 -9.93 -14.92 2.33
CA GLY A 171 -10.50 -15.67 1.22
C GLY A 171 -10.88 -17.09 1.61
N LYS A 172 -11.49 -17.82 0.69
CA LYS A 172 -11.86 -19.22 0.90
C LYS A 172 -10.61 -20.09 0.98
N ASN A 173 -9.93 -20.05 2.09
CA ASN A 173 -8.74 -20.85 2.30
C ASN A 173 -9.01 -21.93 3.33
N HIS A 174 -8.43 -23.09 3.10
CA HIS A 174 -8.44 -24.22 4.04
C HIS A 174 -7.21 -24.19 4.95
N LEU A 175 -6.47 -23.07 4.97
CA LEU A 175 -5.31 -22.92 5.82
C LEU A 175 -5.79 -23.00 7.28
N LYS A 176 -5.50 -24.11 7.91
CA LYS A 176 -5.77 -24.28 9.34
C LYS A 176 -5.05 -23.14 10.07
N SER A 177 -5.78 -22.43 10.91
CA SER A 177 -5.25 -21.44 11.84
C SER A 177 -3.96 -22.00 12.46
N ARG A 178 -2.82 -21.43 12.08
CA ARG A 178 -1.59 -21.58 12.86
C ARG A 178 -1.84 -20.81 14.14
N ASN A 179 -1.37 -21.33 15.27
CA ASN A 179 -1.58 -20.81 16.61
C ASN A 179 -1.76 -19.28 16.63
N SER A 180 -2.89 -18.82 17.17
CA SER A 180 -3.21 -17.40 17.27
C SER A 180 -2.08 -16.69 18.03
N ASP A 181 -1.40 -15.80 17.36
CA ASP A 181 -0.46 -14.89 18.00
C ASP A 181 -1.26 -13.91 18.86
N GLU A 182 -1.20 -14.12 20.19
CA GLU A 182 -1.95 -13.32 21.17
C GLU A 182 -1.60 -11.84 21.09
N TYR A 183 -0.33 -11.53 20.80
CA TYR A 183 0.10 -10.14 20.60
C TYR A 183 -0.60 -9.51 19.40
N LEU A 184 -0.59 -10.17 18.24
CA LEU A 184 -1.28 -9.66 17.05
C LEU A 184 -2.77 -9.53 17.25
N ALA A 185 -3.41 -10.51 17.89
CA ALA A 185 -4.84 -10.43 18.21
C ALA A 185 -5.17 -9.21 19.09
N LYS A 186 -4.32 -8.93 20.09
CA LYS A 186 -4.45 -7.74 20.93
C LYS A 186 -4.26 -6.47 20.14
N GLN A 187 -3.23 -6.40 19.27
CA GLN A 187 -2.96 -5.22 18.45
C GLN A 187 -4.10 -4.95 17.46
N ILE A 188 -4.61 -5.97 16.79
CA ILE A 188 -5.77 -5.85 15.89
C ILE A 188 -6.96 -5.26 16.62
N LYS A 189 -7.29 -5.80 17.80
CA LYS A 189 -8.40 -5.33 18.64
C LYS A 189 -8.21 -3.87 19.09
N GLU A 190 -6.98 -3.44 19.32
CA GLU A 190 -6.65 -2.06 19.72
C GLU A 190 -6.75 -1.07 18.57
N TRP A 191 -6.28 -1.46 17.36
CA TRP A 191 -6.07 -0.52 16.25
C TRP A 191 -7.19 -0.48 15.21
N VAL A 192 -7.89 -1.58 14.98
CA VAL A 192 -9.00 -1.63 14.01
C VAL A 192 -10.09 -0.60 14.31
N PRO A 193 -10.52 -0.39 15.57
CA PRO A 193 -11.50 0.66 15.88
C PRO A 193 -11.04 2.10 15.58
N LYS A 194 -9.72 2.33 15.40
CA LYS A 194 -9.12 3.64 15.09
C LYS A 194 -8.85 3.85 13.60
N LEU A 195 -9.21 2.89 12.77
CA LEU A 195 -8.89 2.88 11.35
C LEU A 195 -9.46 4.09 10.60
N TRP A 196 -10.69 4.49 10.91
CA TRP A 196 -11.32 5.66 10.28
C TRP A 196 -10.50 6.93 10.50
N HIS A 197 -10.02 7.13 11.72
CA HIS A 197 -9.18 8.28 12.06
C HIS A 197 -7.85 8.26 11.29
N ILE A 198 -7.19 7.10 11.22
CA ILE A 198 -5.97 6.90 10.44
C ILE A 198 -6.20 7.24 8.96
N LYS A 199 -7.28 6.72 8.38
CA LYS A 199 -7.65 7.02 6.98
C LYS A 199 -7.88 8.52 6.77
N LYS A 200 -8.70 9.14 7.61
CA LYS A 200 -9.02 10.56 7.52
C LYS A 200 -7.77 11.43 7.54
N MET A 201 -6.83 11.17 8.45
CA MET A 201 -5.58 11.92 8.53
C MET A 201 -4.71 11.73 7.30
N ARG A 202 -4.56 10.48 6.82
CA ARG A 202 -3.82 10.21 5.58
C ARG A 202 -4.43 10.90 4.37
N THR A 203 -5.73 10.77 4.19
CA THR A 203 -6.45 11.42 3.09
C THR A 203 -6.32 12.94 3.16
N SER A 204 -6.45 13.53 4.35
CA SER A 204 -6.26 14.98 4.52
C SER A 204 -4.87 15.44 4.11
N ASN A 205 -3.83 14.73 4.56
CA ASN A 205 -2.44 15.05 4.22
C ASN A 205 -2.14 14.80 2.73
N TYR A 206 -2.73 13.76 2.13
CA TYR A 206 -2.66 13.52 0.69
C TYR A 206 -3.27 14.68 -0.10
N LEU A 207 -4.46 15.12 0.27
CA LEU A 207 -5.17 16.18 -0.41
C LEU A 207 -4.45 17.54 -0.33
N LEU A 208 -3.68 17.81 0.72
CA LEU A 208 -2.83 19.00 0.77
C LEU A 208 -1.82 18.99 -0.39
N LEU A 209 -1.12 17.87 -0.60
CA LEU A 209 -0.18 17.71 -1.72
C LEU A 209 -0.90 17.70 -3.07
N PHE A 210 -2.03 17.00 -3.18
CA PHE A 210 -2.77 16.87 -4.42
C PHE A 210 -3.32 18.21 -4.93
N ARG A 211 -3.77 19.09 -4.06
CA ARG A 211 -4.26 20.44 -4.44
C ARG A 211 -3.19 21.25 -5.16
N GLU A 212 -1.94 21.12 -4.74
CA GLU A 212 -0.83 21.90 -5.31
C GLU A 212 -0.19 21.21 -6.52
N PHE A 213 -0.12 19.87 -6.53
CA PHE A 213 0.61 19.07 -7.50
C PHE A 213 -0.25 18.08 -8.27
N SER A 214 -1.54 18.38 -8.47
CA SER A 214 -2.48 17.45 -9.13
C SER A 214 -2.07 17.09 -10.57
N ARG A 215 -1.43 18.01 -11.29
CA ARG A 215 -0.97 17.81 -12.68
C ARG A 215 0.21 16.86 -12.78
N GLU A 216 1.05 16.85 -11.77
CA GLU A 216 2.25 16.02 -11.66
C GLU A 216 2.00 14.74 -10.87
N SER A 217 0.80 14.57 -10.33
CA SER A 217 0.44 13.40 -9.52
C SER A 217 0.35 12.14 -10.38
N ILE A 218 0.99 11.08 -9.92
CA ILE A 218 0.93 9.75 -10.52
C ILE A 218 -0.41 9.06 -10.21
N TYR A 219 -0.96 9.36 -9.03
CA TYR A 219 -2.21 8.79 -8.55
C TYR A 219 -3.33 9.82 -8.63
N LYS A 220 -4.55 9.34 -8.70
CA LYS A 220 -5.77 10.16 -8.67
C LYS A 220 -5.98 10.81 -7.30
N GLU A 221 -6.94 11.72 -7.21
CA GLU A 221 -7.43 12.25 -5.94
C GLU A 221 -7.92 11.12 -5.04
N ALA A 222 -7.41 11.07 -3.81
CA ALA A 222 -7.82 10.06 -2.84
C ALA A 222 -9.07 10.52 -2.10
N VAL A 223 -10.18 9.80 -2.27
CA VAL A 223 -11.47 10.08 -1.63
C VAL A 223 -11.86 8.94 -0.69
N GLU A 224 -11.91 7.71 -1.21
CA GLU A 224 -12.32 6.51 -0.47
C GLU A 224 -11.15 5.56 -0.22
N GLU A 225 -9.97 5.93 -0.70
CA GLU A 225 -8.74 5.17 -0.51
C GLU A 225 -8.11 5.49 0.86
N ASN A 226 -7.18 4.62 1.24
CA ASN A 226 -6.27 4.84 2.35
C ASN A 226 -4.86 5.06 1.79
N PRO A 227 -4.55 6.26 1.26
CA PRO A 227 -3.31 6.50 0.53
C PRO A 227 -2.11 6.35 1.44
N PHE A 228 -1.06 5.70 0.95
CA PHE A 228 0.20 5.51 1.68
C PHE A 228 1.30 6.48 1.25
N VAL A 229 1.29 6.85 -0.02
CA VAL A 229 2.21 7.85 -0.57
C VAL A 229 1.48 8.80 -1.52
N PHE A 230 2.03 10.02 -1.67
CA PHE A 230 1.75 10.89 -2.79
C PHE A 230 2.85 10.68 -3.83
N GLY A 231 2.50 10.21 -5.01
CA GLY A 231 3.41 9.99 -6.11
C GLY A 231 3.51 11.23 -6.99
N LEU A 232 4.71 11.77 -7.13
CA LEU A 232 5.01 12.95 -7.93
C LEU A 232 5.88 12.54 -9.13
N CYS A 233 5.35 12.72 -10.35
CA CYS A 233 6.12 12.56 -11.57
C CYS A 233 6.98 13.82 -11.80
N THR A 234 8.29 13.68 -11.79
CA THR A 234 9.20 14.79 -12.00
C THR A 234 10.45 14.39 -12.77
N TYR A 235 10.79 15.18 -13.76
CA TYR A 235 12.05 15.06 -14.49
C TYR A 235 13.25 15.65 -13.74
N ALA A 236 13.00 16.35 -12.65
CA ALA A 236 13.99 17.05 -11.83
C ALA A 236 14.49 16.23 -10.62
N TYR A 237 14.28 14.91 -10.61
CA TYR A 237 14.61 14.05 -9.48
C TYR A 237 16.05 14.20 -8.96
N LYS A 238 17.04 14.25 -9.87
CA LYS A 238 18.47 14.39 -9.48
C LYS A 238 18.78 15.73 -8.82
N GLU A 239 17.97 16.72 -9.06
CA GLU A 239 18.18 18.07 -8.53
C GLU A 239 17.43 18.26 -7.22
N ILE A 240 16.28 17.59 -7.04
CA ILE A 240 15.60 17.48 -5.76
C ILE A 240 16.51 16.78 -4.73
N GLU A 241 17.31 15.78 -5.13
CA GLU A 241 18.32 15.20 -4.25
C GLU A 241 19.33 16.20 -3.69
N LYS A 242 19.67 17.22 -4.46
CA LYS A 242 20.64 18.28 -4.04
C LYS A 242 20.06 19.28 -3.05
N MET A 243 18.74 19.46 -3.03
CA MET A 243 18.06 20.34 -2.08
C MET A 243 17.92 19.71 -0.67
N HIS A 244 18.22 18.44 -0.52
CA HIS A 244 17.69 17.64 0.59
C HIS A 244 18.69 17.21 1.63
N ASN A 245 19.38 18.13 2.23
CA ASN A 245 19.86 17.90 3.59
C ASN A 245 18.71 17.95 4.62
N ASP A 246 17.52 18.40 4.23
CA ASP A 246 16.43 18.74 5.17
C ASP A 246 15.13 17.95 5.01
N VAL A 247 14.95 17.16 3.93
CA VAL A 247 13.74 16.35 3.70
C VAL A 247 14.09 14.91 3.36
N GLU A 248 13.64 13.96 4.18
CA GLU A 248 13.77 12.53 3.86
C GLU A 248 12.53 12.05 3.10
N PHE A 249 12.72 11.53 1.89
CA PHE A 249 11.68 10.87 1.11
C PHE A 249 11.87 9.36 1.14
N SER A 250 10.77 8.63 1.07
CA SER A 250 10.83 7.23 0.68
C SER A 250 11.20 7.15 -0.80
N ARG A 251 12.36 6.62 -1.11
CA ARG A 251 12.83 6.47 -2.48
C ARG A 251 12.27 5.20 -3.08
N THR A 252 11.60 5.32 -4.21
CA THR A 252 11.44 4.19 -5.11
C THR A 252 12.53 4.26 -6.17
N HIS A 253 13.02 3.09 -6.62
CA HIS A 253 14.03 3.01 -7.68
C HIS A 253 13.46 3.29 -9.07
N VAL A 254 12.29 3.91 -9.15
CA VAL A 254 11.64 4.26 -10.42
C VAL A 254 12.18 5.60 -10.88
N ILE A 255 12.74 5.61 -12.07
CA ILE A 255 13.30 6.81 -12.70
C ILE A 255 12.17 7.82 -12.92
N ASN A 256 12.37 9.07 -12.47
CA ASN A 256 11.46 10.20 -12.61
C ASN A 256 10.19 10.18 -11.73
N GLU A 257 10.17 9.39 -10.67
CA GLU A 257 9.09 9.40 -9.69
C GLU A 257 9.63 9.66 -8.28
N ILE A 258 8.93 10.51 -7.53
CA ILE A 258 9.15 10.71 -6.09
C ILE A 258 7.91 10.25 -5.37
N HIS A 259 8.08 9.38 -4.39
CA HIS A 259 7.01 8.94 -3.53
C HIS A 259 7.17 9.56 -2.15
N ILE A 260 6.28 10.48 -1.83
CA ILE A 260 6.25 11.20 -0.55
C ILE A 260 5.35 10.39 0.39
N PRO A 261 5.87 9.89 1.52
CA PRO A 261 5.04 9.17 2.47
C PRO A 261 3.88 10.05 2.98
N VAL A 262 2.67 9.53 2.93
CA VAL A 262 1.50 10.18 3.51
C VAL A 262 1.19 9.49 4.82
N ASN A 263 1.56 10.16 5.90
CA ASN A 263 1.53 9.61 7.22
C ASN A 263 0.35 10.18 8.01
N ALA A 264 -0.42 9.32 8.68
CA ALA A 264 -1.50 9.72 9.57
C ALA A 264 -1.02 10.48 10.82
N PHE A 265 0.28 10.45 11.10
CA PHE A 265 0.89 10.93 12.34
C PHE A 265 1.76 12.16 12.14
N ALA A 266 1.94 12.59 10.89
CA ALA A 266 2.57 13.86 10.56
C ALA A 266 1.53 14.98 10.65
N GLU A 267 1.92 16.12 11.20
CA GLU A 267 1.07 17.28 11.28
C GLU A 267 0.91 17.95 9.91
N SER A 268 -0.23 18.59 9.65
CA SER A 268 -0.49 19.30 8.39
C SER A 268 0.58 20.35 8.09
N MET A 269 1.11 21.01 9.12
CA MET A 269 2.20 21.99 9.01
C MET A 269 3.49 21.42 8.40
N GLU A 270 3.78 20.13 8.61
CA GLU A 270 4.94 19.46 8.02
C GLU A 270 4.78 19.35 6.50
N TYR A 271 3.56 19.06 6.02
CA TYR A 271 3.24 19.00 4.58
C TYR A 271 3.18 20.39 3.95
N GLU A 272 2.62 21.39 4.61
CA GLU A 272 2.60 22.80 4.14
C GLU A 272 4.03 23.32 3.94
N SER A 273 4.92 23.02 4.88
CA SER A 273 6.33 23.39 4.77
C SER A 273 7.02 22.66 3.61
N LEU A 274 6.70 21.37 3.39
CA LEU A 274 7.21 20.60 2.25
C LEU A 274 6.71 21.19 0.92
N ILE A 275 5.43 21.54 0.83
CA ILE A 275 4.83 22.17 -0.36
C ILE A 275 5.59 23.45 -0.71
N VAL A 276 5.84 24.31 0.26
CA VAL A 276 6.62 25.54 0.04
C VAL A 276 8.01 25.24 -0.52
N CYS A 277 8.71 24.24 0.02
CA CYS A 277 10.01 23.83 -0.51
C CYS A 277 9.93 23.31 -1.95
N LEU A 278 8.95 22.48 -2.27
CA LEU A 278 8.77 21.92 -3.61
C LEU A 278 8.40 23.01 -4.63
N MET A 279 7.55 23.98 -4.25
CA MET A 279 7.19 25.11 -5.10
C MET A 279 8.37 26.03 -5.39
N GLN A 280 9.19 26.35 -4.40
CA GLN A 280 10.41 27.15 -4.60
C GLN A 280 11.35 26.47 -5.58
N PHE A 281 11.44 25.16 -5.53
CA PHE A 281 12.22 24.37 -6.47
C PHE A 281 11.66 24.46 -7.90
N ALA A 282 10.37 24.25 -8.09
CA ALA A 282 9.74 24.33 -9.40
C ALA A 282 9.94 25.70 -10.06
N HIS A 283 9.85 26.78 -9.30
CA HIS A 283 10.08 28.15 -9.80
C HIS A 283 11.55 28.41 -10.17
N SER A 284 12.50 27.87 -9.43
CA SER A 284 13.93 28.07 -9.73
C SER A 284 14.35 27.39 -11.05
N HIS A 285 13.65 26.32 -11.45
CA HIS A 285 13.96 25.55 -12.67
C HIS A 285 13.19 26.01 -13.91
N ALA A 286 12.02 26.62 -13.74
CA ALA A 286 11.32 27.27 -14.86
C ALA A 286 12.16 28.39 -15.48
N ASN A 287 12.92 29.13 -14.66
CA ASN A 287 13.78 30.21 -15.08
C ASN A 287 15.11 29.78 -15.76
N ILE A 288 15.45 28.48 -15.72
CA ILE A 288 16.68 27.95 -16.34
C ILE A 288 16.41 27.43 -17.76
N LYS A 289 15.16 27.07 -18.09
CA LYS A 289 14.80 26.59 -19.43
C LYS A 289 14.59 27.70 -20.45
N ASP A 290 14.48 28.96 -20.03
CA ASP A 290 14.32 30.13 -20.89
C ASP A 290 15.64 30.87 -21.09
N LYS A 291 16.76 30.30 -20.77
CA LYS A 291 18.13 30.78 -21.10
C LYS A 291 18.87 29.71 -21.88
#